data_216820bff0fac2a4f1bece0897c067cf
#
_entry.id   216820bff0fac2a4f1bece0897c067cf
#
_cell.length_a   1.000
_cell.length_b   1.000
_cell.length_c   1.000
_cell.angle_alpha   90.00
_cell.angle_beta   90.00
_cell.angle_gamma   90.00
#
_symmetry.space_group_name_H-M   'P 1'
#
loop_
_entity.id
_entity.type
_entity.pdbx_description
1 polymer ?
#
loop_
_entity_poly.entity_id
_entity_poly.type
_entity_poly.pdbx_seq_one_letter_code
_entity_poly.pdbx_strand_id
1 'polypeptide(L)' 'MIKLTEELLILKTLVRMYDEALKKNDAVLMMEVSVDIAESAEKLEQLSVDNANK' A
#
# COMPACT_ATOMS: atom_id res chain seq x y z
N MET A 1 -17.02 -3.66 -3.08
CA MET A 1 -16.30 -2.99 -2.00
C MET A 1 -15.30 -3.87 -1.28
N ILE A 2 -15.46 -5.19 -1.39
CA ILE A 2 -14.52 -6.14 -0.76
C ILE A 2 -13.10 -5.93 -1.27
N LYS A 3 -12.93 -5.75 -2.60
CA LYS A 3 -11.60 -5.54 -3.18
C LYS A 3 -10.93 -4.26 -2.67
N LEU A 4 -11.70 -3.20 -2.50
CA LEU A 4 -11.18 -1.95 -1.94
C LEU A 4 -10.72 -2.16 -0.50
N THR A 5 -11.52 -2.86 0.29
CA THR A 5 -11.20 -3.15 1.69
C THR A 5 -9.93 -4.00 1.80
N GLU A 6 -9.82 -5.01 0.95
CA GLU A 6 -8.64 -5.87 0.92
C GLU A 6 -7.39 -5.10 0.55
N GLU A 7 -7.48 -4.27 -0.50
CA GLU A 7 -6.31 -3.49 -0.94
C GLU A 7 -5.92 -2.46 0.10
N LEU A 8 -6.89 -1.84 0.76
CA LEU A 8 -6.61 -0.90 1.84
C LEU A 8 -5.88 -1.59 2.99
N LEU A 9 -6.29 -2.82 3.32
CA LEU A 9 -5.64 -3.58 4.37
C LEU A 9 -4.19 -3.89 4.01
N ILE A 10 -3.94 -4.24 2.75
CA ILE A 10 -2.59 -4.47 2.25
C ILE A 10 -1.76 -3.20 2.39
N LEU A 11 -2.31 -2.06 1.99
CA LEU A 11 -1.60 -0.78 2.08
C LEU A 11 -1.26 -0.44 3.53
N LYS A 12 -2.20 -0.64 4.45
CA LYS A 12 -1.97 -0.39 5.87
C LYS A 12 -0.84 -1.26 6.41
N THR A 13 -0.80 -2.52 5.99
CA THR A 13 0.26 -3.45 6.39
C THR A 13 1.61 -2.99 5.86
N LEU A 14 1.66 -2.55 4.60
CA LEU A 14 2.89 -2.04 4.01
C LEU A 14 3.39 -0.78 4.72
N VAL A 15 2.49 0.11 5.08
CA VAL A 15 2.85 1.32 5.83
C VAL A 15 3.46 0.95 7.18
N ARG A 16 2.88 -0.04 7.85
CA ARG A 16 3.41 -0.53 9.12
C ARG A 16 4.81 -1.12 8.95
N MET A 17 5.01 -1.87 7.86
CA MET A 17 6.32 -2.44 7.56
C MET A 17 7.35 -1.34 7.31
N TYR A 18 6.95 -0.28 6.63
CA TYR A 18 7.83 0.87 6.41
C TYR A 18 8.20 1.52 7.74
N ASP A 19 7.24 1.70 8.63
CA ASP A 19 7.48 2.28 9.94
C ASP A 19 8.50 1.45 10.73
N GLU A 20 8.37 0.13 10.69
CA GLU A 20 9.32 -0.77 11.34
C GLU A 20 10.71 -0.66 10.72
N ALA A 21 10.79 -0.60 9.40
CA ALA A 21 12.07 -0.44 8.70
C ALA A 21 12.74 0.88 9.06
N LEU A 22 11.94 1.93 9.17
CA LEU A 22 12.44 3.26 9.57
C LEU A 22 13.02 3.21 10.97
N LYS A 23 12.34 2.57 11.90
CA LYS A 23 12.82 2.43 13.29
C LYS A 23 14.11 1.66 13.37
N LYS A 24 14.29 0.68 12.49
CA LYS A 24 15.51 -0.12 12.43
C LYS A 24 16.59 0.52 11.57
N ASN A 25 16.29 1.64 10.95
CA ASN A 25 17.16 2.32 10.01
C ASN A 25 17.60 1.41 8.86
N ASP A 26 16.67 0.59 8.38
CA ASP A 26 16.91 -0.37 7.30
C ASP A 26 16.53 0.25 5.96
N ALA A 27 17.49 0.94 5.35
CA ALA A 27 17.25 1.69 4.11
C ALA A 27 16.83 0.80 2.95
N VAL A 28 17.40 -0.40 2.85
CA VAL A 28 17.06 -1.32 1.76
C VAL A 28 15.60 -1.74 1.87
N LEU A 29 15.17 -2.11 3.06
CA LEU A 29 13.78 -2.50 3.29
C LEU A 29 12.83 -1.32 3.07
N MET A 30 13.20 -0.12 3.50
CA MET A 30 12.41 1.08 3.23
C MET A 30 12.18 1.27 1.73
N MET A 31 13.23 1.09 0.93
CA MET A 31 13.13 1.22 -0.52
C MET A 31 12.21 0.17 -1.13
N GLU A 32 12.36 -1.08 -0.72
CA GLU A 32 11.53 -2.17 -1.23
C GLU A 32 10.06 -1.96 -0.87
N VAL A 33 9.79 -1.62 0.37
CA VAL A 33 8.41 -1.42 0.84
C VAL A 33 7.78 -0.19 0.17
N SER A 34 8.57 0.86 -0.08
CA SER A 34 8.03 2.06 -0.74
C SER A 34 7.54 1.77 -2.16
N VAL A 35 8.22 0.86 -2.88
CA VAL A 35 7.76 0.43 -4.21
C VAL A 35 6.42 -0.30 -4.08
N ASP A 36 6.30 -1.18 -3.10
CA ASP A 36 5.05 -1.91 -2.87
C ASP A 36 3.92 -0.98 -2.46
N ILE A 37 4.21 0.04 -1.66
CA ILE A 37 3.23 1.05 -1.27
C ILE A 37 2.71 1.78 -2.52
N ALA A 38 3.61 2.18 -3.41
CA ALA A 38 3.23 2.87 -4.64
C ALA A 38 2.33 1.99 -5.51
N GLU A 39 2.65 0.71 -5.64
CA GLU A 39 1.83 -0.23 -6.41
C GLU A 39 0.45 -0.41 -5.79
N SER A 40 0.38 -0.54 -4.47
CA SER A 40 -0.88 -0.69 -3.77
C SER A 40 -1.74 0.57 -3.90
N ALA A 41 -1.12 1.75 -3.80
CA ALA A 41 -1.83 3.01 -3.97
C ALA A 41 -2.41 3.13 -5.39
N GLU A 42 -1.67 2.69 -6.39
CA GLU A 42 -2.13 2.69 -7.77
C GLU A 42 -3.33 1.77 -7.96
N LYS A 43 -3.29 0.59 -7.34
CA LYS A 43 -4.43 -0.33 -7.38
C LYS A 43 -5.65 0.26 -6.69
N LEU A 44 -5.46 0.94 -5.57
CA LEU A 44 -6.56 1.61 -4.89
C LEU A 44 -7.19 2.68 -5.77
N GLU A 45 -6.36 3.46 -6.46
CA GLU A 45 -6.86 4.47 -7.38
C GLU A 45 -7.72 3.83 -8.46
N GLN A 46 -7.22 2.77 -9.09
CA GLN A 46 -7.94 2.09 -10.16
C GLN A 46 -9.25 1.48 -9.67
N LEU A 47 -9.23 0.83 -8.52
CA LEU A 47 -10.44 0.24 -7.94
C LEU A 47 -11.46 1.32 -7.56
N SER A 48 -10.98 2.47 -7.10
CA SER A 48 -11.86 3.59 -6.77
C SER A 48 -12.54 4.16 -8.00
N VAL A 49 -11.78 4.30 -9.09
CA VAL A 49 -12.32 4.76 -10.38
C VAL A 49 -13.37 3.77 -10.88
N ASP A 50 -13.05 2.48 -10.86
CA ASP A 50 -13.98 1.43 -11.31
C ASP A 50 -15.27 1.47 -10.50
N ASN A 51 -15.15 1.66 -9.18
CA ASN A 51 -16.31 1.70 -8.30
C ASN A 51 -17.16 2.95 -8.56
N ALA A 52 -16.53 4.08 -8.84
CA ALA A 52 -17.23 5.34 -9.13
C ALA A 52 -17.99 5.28 -10.46
N ASN A 53 -17.54 4.44 -11.38
CA ASN A 53 -18.14 4.32 -12.71
C ASN A 53 -19.30 3.30 -12.76
N LYS A 54 -19.67 2.71 -11.66
CA LYS A 54 -20.85 1.84 -11.60
C LYS A 54 -22.15 2.65 -11.38
#